data_ccfcdce1e2924914860d1a0292885947
#
_entry.id   ccfcdce1e2924914860d1a0292885947
#
_cell.length_a   1.000
_cell.length_b   1.000
_cell.length_c   1.000
_cell.angle_alpha   90.00
_cell.angle_beta   90.00
_cell.angle_gamma   90.00
#
_symmetry.space_group_name_H-M   'P 1'
#
loop_
_entity.id
_entity.type
_entity.pdbx_description
1 polymer ?
#
loop_
_entity_poly.entity_id
_entity_poly.type
_entity_poly.pdbx_seq_one_letter_code
_entity_poly.pdbx_strand_id
1 'polypeptide(L)'
;MAKKNLGKVKRYRRSFYSGRQRAARIAGGVVALAALFAVGWLAGPAVINFGTSTWYSIVRGDSDAQPASEPESASVPQSASEPESQPASEPQPTAAPQADGDMTQGSWAFVDAASLTGEGAAEQVAQQLAGQGVTYAVVPLKDSTGSVYYASALPAAASSLSTTQIDGAAVAAAFKEQGIVPVAGVCAFQDPLAASANREMAVKYQGTDYLWLDAAQDKGGKAWLNPYSSAAVDYIGGIINEAKAMGFEQIWLTAVQLPTTAGRDKASYGDTAGVTEAQCLANALAAWQEKATCWVEYPLNVASGQETRLTGGTIDALGIENLAIEVSGELTEETQTQLDAAKAAAAGCDYVGVRTGDVFAVEAGQ
;
A
#
# COMPACT_ATOMS: atom_id res chain seq x y z
N MET A 1 -42.48 -18.09 58.58
CA MET A 1 -41.54 -17.61 57.57
C MET A 1 -40.97 -18.78 56.84
N ALA A 2 -41.42 -19.01 55.58
CA ALA A 2 -40.99 -20.15 54.79
C ALA A 2 -39.85 -19.77 53.87
N LYS A 3 -38.66 -20.45 53.98
CA LYS A 3 -37.50 -20.30 53.10
C LYS A 3 -37.79 -20.99 51.76
N LYS A 4 -37.90 -20.23 50.67
CA LYS A 4 -37.92 -20.73 49.28
C LYS A 4 -36.53 -21.23 48.89
N ASN A 5 -36.39 -22.53 48.66
CA ASN A 5 -35.19 -23.11 48.03
C ASN A 5 -35.18 -22.80 46.52
N LEU A 6 -34.24 -21.98 46.12
CA LEU A 6 -33.92 -21.73 44.69
C LEU A 6 -33.14 -22.91 44.12
N GLY A 7 -33.80 -23.70 43.26
CA GLY A 7 -33.19 -24.85 42.60
C GLY A 7 -32.02 -24.43 41.66
N LYS A 8 -30.91 -25.14 41.76
CA LYS A 8 -29.75 -24.99 40.86
C LYS A 8 -30.13 -25.29 39.42
N VAL A 9 -30.05 -24.28 38.55
CA VAL A 9 -30.22 -24.44 37.10
C VAL A 9 -29.00 -25.18 36.53
N LYS A 10 -29.20 -26.42 36.07
CA LYS A 10 -28.18 -27.17 35.33
C LYS A 10 -28.04 -26.60 33.92
N ARG A 11 -26.93 -25.94 33.62
CA ARG A 11 -26.55 -25.57 32.24
C ARG A 11 -26.17 -26.80 31.45
N TYR A 12 -27.03 -27.25 30.55
CA TYR A 12 -26.74 -28.28 29.55
C TYR A 12 -25.88 -27.66 28.42
N ARG A 13 -24.59 -27.93 28.39
CA ARG A 13 -23.74 -27.75 27.19
C ARG A 13 -24.01 -28.98 26.28
N ARG A 14 -24.95 -28.87 25.34
CA ARG A 14 -25.07 -29.85 24.26
C ARG A 14 -23.95 -29.53 23.21
N SER A 15 -22.87 -30.33 23.22
CA SER A 15 -21.97 -30.43 22.08
C SER A 15 -22.64 -31.35 21.04
N PHE A 16 -22.98 -30.82 19.86
CA PHE A 16 -23.67 -31.57 18.80
C PHE A 16 -22.78 -32.60 18.08
N TYR A 17 -21.50 -32.69 18.41
CA TYR A 17 -20.59 -33.64 17.78
C TYR A 17 -19.79 -34.43 18.82
N SER A 18 -19.73 -35.77 18.63
CA SER A 18 -18.87 -36.63 19.42
C SER A 18 -17.39 -36.37 19.12
N GLY A 19 -16.48 -36.59 20.08
CA GLY A 19 -15.02 -36.41 19.89
C GLY A 19 -14.48 -37.14 18.66
N ARG A 20 -15.03 -38.31 18.33
CA ARG A 20 -14.67 -39.10 17.14
C ARG A 20 -15.04 -38.38 15.82
N GLN A 21 -16.18 -37.73 15.77
CA GLN A 21 -16.61 -36.98 14.57
C GLN A 21 -15.78 -35.71 14.34
N ARG A 22 -15.29 -35.06 15.41
CA ARG A 22 -14.37 -33.94 15.30
C ARG A 22 -12.99 -34.39 14.80
N ALA A 23 -12.47 -35.48 15.36
CA ALA A 23 -11.20 -36.08 14.92
C ALA A 23 -11.25 -36.53 13.45
N ALA A 24 -12.33 -37.14 13.01
CA ALA A 24 -12.51 -37.54 11.60
C ALA A 24 -12.57 -36.35 10.62
N ARG A 25 -13.20 -35.24 11.02
CA ARG A 25 -13.23 -34.04 10.18
C ARG A 25 -11.88 -33.33 10.09
N ILE A 26 -11.13 -33.26 11.20
CA ILE A 26 -9.77 -32.72 11.20
C ILE A 26 -8.84 -33.61 10.35
N ALA A 27 -8.91 -34.93 10.51
CA ALA A 27 -8.13 -35.87 9.70
C ALA A 27 -8.48 -35.75 8.20
N GLY A 28 -9.76 -35.63 7.85
CA GLY A 28 -10.22 -35.38 6.48
C GLY A 28 -9.72 -34.07 5.89
N GLY A 29 -9.69 -33.00 6.67
CA GLY A 29 -9.13 -31.71 6.27
C GLY A 29 -7.64 -31.76 6.00
N VAL A 30 -6.87 -32.44 6.84
CA VAL A 30 -5.41 -32.63 6.66
C VAL A 30 -5.11 -33.45 5.41
N VAL A 31 -5.87 -34.52 5.15
CA VAL A 31 -5.71 -35.35 3.93
C VAL A 31 -6.06 -34.53 2.67
N ALA A 32 -7.11 -33.71 2.70
CA ALA A 32 -7.47 -32.85 1.58
C ALA A 32 -6.40 -31.80 1.27
N LEU A 33 -5.82 -31.17 2.31
CA LEU A 33 -4.70 -30.23 2.18
C LEU A 33 -3.44 -30.89 1.61
N ALA A 34 -3.10 -32.09 2.09
CA ALA A 34 -1.96 -32.85 1.57
C ALA A 34 -2.16 -33.25 0.09
N ALA A 35 -3.38 -33.64 -0.29
CA ALA A 35 -3.71 -33.95 -1.68
C ALA A 35 -3.61 -32.73 -2.59
N LEU A 36 -4.10 -31.56 -2.16
CA LEU A 36 -3.96 -30.30 -2.91
C LEU A 36 -2.49 -29.89 -3.08
N PHE A 37 -1.67 -30.06 -2.02
CA PHE A 37 -0.25 -29.80 -2.07
C PHE A 37 0.49 -30.75 -3.04
N ALA A 38 0.15 -32.04 -3.04
CA ALA A 38 0.72 -33.03 -3.95
C ALA A 38 0.35 -32.75 -5.41
N VAL A 39 -0.90 -32.33 -5.68
CA VAL A 39 -1.34 -31.93 -7.02
C VAL A 39 -0.62 -30.66 -7.48
N GLY A 40 -0.47 -29.66 -6.60
CA GLY A 40 0.29 -28.43 -6.90
C GLY A 40 1.76 -28.70 -7.18
N TRP A 41 2.38 -29.61 -6.43
CA TRP A 41 3.78 -30.03 -6.63
C TRP A 41 4.01 -30.77 -7.95
N LEU A 42 3.10 -31.67 -8.33
CA LEU A 42 3.19 -32.46 -9.57
C LEU A 42 2.79 -31.69 -10.82
N ALA A 43 1.78 -30.82 -10.74
CA ALA A 43 1.24 -30.07 -11.86
C ALA A 43 1.89 -28.70 -12.04
N GLY A 44 2.47 -28.12 -10.98
CA GLY A 44 3.04 -26.77 -10.98
C GLY A 44 4.05 -26.51 -12.11
N PRO A 45 5.06 -27.36 -12.30
CA PRO A 45 6.03 -27.15 -13.38
C PRO A 45 5.42 -27.22 -14.78
N ALA A 46 4.40 -28.06 -15.00
CA ALA A 46 3.73 -28.22 -16.29
C ALA A 46 2.83 -27.00 -16.61
N VAL A 47 2.15 -26.44 -15.60
CA VAL A 47 1.29 -25.26 -15.77
C VAL A 47 2.13 -24.01 -16.03
N ILE A 48 3.26 -23.84 -15.33
CA ILE A 48 4.19 -22.72 -15.54
C ILE A 48 4.80 -22.81 -16.96
N ASN A 49 5.29 -23.98 -17.37
CA ASN A 49 5.86 -24.15 -18.71
C ASN A 49 4.83 -23.97 -19.83
N PHE A 50 3.58 -24.41 -19.63
CA PHE A 50 2.52 -24.21 -20.62
C PHE A 50 2.10 -22.73 -20.71
N GLY A 51 1.99 -22.03 -19.59
CA GLY A 51 1.67 -20.61 -19.54
C GLY A 51 2.73 -19.75 -20.22
N THR A 52 4.01 -20.00 -19.94
CA THR A 52 5.12 -19.25 -20.55
C THR A 52 5.29 -19.54 -22.05
N SER A 53 5.15 -20.80 -22.49
CA SER A 53 5.25 -21.15 -23.91
C SER A 53 4.11 -20.56 -24.73
N THR A 54 2.89 -20.56 -24.20
CA THR A 54 1.71 -19.97 -24.89
C THR A 54 1.81 -18.43 -24.95
N TRP A 55 2.33 -17.80 -23.89
CA TRP A 55 2.58 -16.36 -23.88
C TRP A 55 3.65 -15.97 -24.92
N TYR A 56 4.76 -16.70 -24.98
CA TYR A 56 5.83 -16.43 -25.95
C TYR A 56 5.39 -16.63 -27.40
N SER A 57 4.49 -17.58 -27.73
CA SER A 57 3.96 -17.78 -29.07
C SER A 57 2.95 -16.71 -29.50
N ILE A 58 2.26 -16.07 -28.55
CA ILE A 58 1.30 -14.96 -28.80
C ILE A 58 2.02 -13.62 -29.00
N VAL A 59 3.14 -13.39 -28.29
CA VAL A 59 3.87 -12.11 -28.32
C VAL A 59 4.90 -12.04 -29.45
N ARG A 60 5.41 -13.17 -29.94
CA ARG A 60 6.27 -13.25 -31.17
C ARG A 60 5.49 -13.93 -32.25
N GLY A 61 4.81 -13.13 -33.07
CA GLY A 61 4.25 -13.60 -34.35
C GLY A 61 5.31 -14.28 -35.21
N ASP A 62 4.91 -15.39 -35.82
CA ASP A 62 5.61 -16.26 -36.74
C ASP A 62 6.74 -15.62 -37.54
N SER A 63 7.91 -16.25 -37.52
CA SER A 63 8.78 -16.39 -38.68
C SER A 63 9.63 -17.64 -38.50
N ASP A 64 9.45 -18.55 -39.46
CA ASP A 64 10.14 -19.81 -39.66
C ASP A 64 11.66 -19.74 -39.60
N ALA A 65 12.30 -20.69 -38.91
CA ALA A 65 13.55 -21.29 -39.38
C ALA A 65 13.90 -22.57 -38.61
N GLN A 66 14.11 -23.62 -39.35
CA GLN A 66 14.55 -24.97 -39.04
C GLN A 66 16.08 -25.01 -38.70
N PRO A 67 16.58 -26.02 -37.95
CA PRO A 67 17.97 -26.08 -37.51
C PRO A 67 18.87 -26.83 -38.48
N ALA A 68 20.12 -26.42 -38.61
CA ALA A 68 21.19 -27.28 -39.14
C ALA A 68 22.59 -26.88 -38.68
N SER A 69 23.21 -27.73 -37.86
CA SER A 69 24.58 -28.27 -37.99
C SER A 69 25.81 -27.32 -38.10
N GLU A 70 26.68 -27.38 -37.12
CA GLU A 70 28.15 -27.18 -37.18
C GLU A 70 28.82 -28.29 -38.01
N PRO A 71 30.14 -28.25 -38.41
CA PRO A 71 31.22 -27.36 -38.05
C PRO A 71 32.24 -26.97 -39.19
N GLU A 72 33.28 -26.29 -38.79
CA GLU A 72 34.69 -26.28 -39.28
C GLU A 72 35.24 -25.10 -40.09
N SER A 73 36.15 -24.51 -39.38
CA SER A 73 37.54 -24.00 -39.73
C SER A 73 37.88 -23.34 -41.05
N ALA A 74 38.55 -22.24 -40.87
CA ALA A 74 39.81 -21.77 -41.48
C ALA A 74 39.79 -20.60 -42.46
N SER A 75 40.70 -19.68 -42.12
CA SER A 75 41.54 -18.79 -42.95
C SER A 75 41.06 -17.42 -43.41
N VAL A 76 41.75 -16.43 -42.83
CA VAL A 76 41.96 -15.04 -43.30
C VAL A 76 42.74 -15.05 -44.62
N PRO A 77 42.63 -14.10 -45.60
CA PRO A 77 43.16 -12.76 -45.40
C PRO A 77 42.44 -11.56 -46.08
N GLN A 78 42.56 -10.46 -45.39
CA GLN A 78 42.90 -9.10 -45.83
C GLN A 78 42.24 -8.39 -47.03
N SER A 79 41.76 -7.23 -46.70
CA SER A 79 41.97 -5.89 -47.27
C SER A 79 40.83 -5.21 -48.05
N ALA A 80 40.53 -4.06 -47.57
CA ALA A 80 40.26 -2.78 -48.20
C ALA A 80 38.80 -2.24 -48.22
N SER A 81 38.77 -1.04 -47.66
CA SER A 81 37.92 0.12 -47.96
C SER A 81 36.73 0.37 -47.03
N GLU A 82 36.98 1.31 -46.13
CA GLU A 82 35.98 2.14 -45.48
C GLU A 82 35.03 2.82 -46.45
N PRO A 83 33.75 2.96 -46.03
CA PRO A 83 33.18 4.29 -46.03
C PRO A 83 32.74 4.68 -44.63
N GLU A 84 33.03 5.90 -44.28
CA GLU A 84 32.61 6.68 -43.13
C GLU A 84 31.14 6.45 -42.78
N SER A 85 30.88 5.80 -41.67
CA SER A 85 29.55 5.77 -41.07
C SER A 85 29.52 6.85 -39.99
N GLN A 86 28.61 7.80 -40.17
CA GLN A 86 28.23 8.79 -39.16
C GLN A 86 27.95 8.08 -37.82
N PRO A 87 28.40 8.69 -36.70
CA PRO A 87 28.08 8.14 -35.39
C PRO A 87 26.57 8.19 -35.18
N ALA A 88 25.98 7.01 -34.92
CA ALA A 88 24.63 6.91 -34.40
C ALA A 88 24.58 7.74 -33.10
N SER A 89 23.67 8.71 -33.06
CA SER A 89 23.40 9.47 -31.86
C SER A 89 23.09 8.48 -30.74
N GLU A 90 23.92 8.47 -29.69
CA GLU A 90 23.58 7.84 -28.44
C GLU A 90 22.23 8.37 -27.98
N PRO A 91 21.32 7.51 -27.50
CA PRO A 91 20.07 8.00 -26.90
C PRO A 91 20.44 8.91 -25.74
N GLN A 92 20.14 10.20 -25.90
CA GLN A 92 20.31 11.19 -24.86
C GLN A 92 19.48 10.73 -23.65
N PRO A 93 20.05 10.66 -22.44
CA PRO A 93 19.28 10.29 -21.26
C PRO A 93 18.07 11.24 -21.18
N THR A 94 16.88 10.70 -21.23
CA THR A 94 15.67 11.48 -20.96
C THR A 94 15.82 12.05 -19.56
N ALA A 95 15.75 13.37 -19.43
CA ALA A 95 15.81 14.00 -18.13
C ALA A 95 14.73 13.38 -17.24
N ALA A 96 15.10 12.98 -16.02
CA ALA A 96 14.16 12.45 -15.04
C ALA A 96 12.99 13.44 -14.89
N PRO A 97 11.74 12.99 -14.85
CA PRO A 97 10.60 13.85 -14.56
C PRO A 97 10.89 14.58 -13.25
N GLN A 98 10.67 15.89 -13.24
CA GLN A 98 10.77 16.64 -11.98
C GLN A 98 9.51 16.38 -11.17
N ALA A 99 9.65 16.27 -9.83
CA ALA A 99 8.53 16.04 -8.91
C ALA A 99 7.40 17.08 -9.03
N ASP A 100 7.76 18.28 -9.50
CA ASP A 100 6.88 19.43 -9.72
C ASP A 100 6.35 19.52 -11.18
N GLY A 101 6.55 18.47 -11.99
CA GLY A 101 6.01 18.39 -13.35
C GLY A 101 4.49 18.24 -13.35
N ASP A 102 3.87 18.47 -14.53
CA ASP A 102 2.43 18.23 -14.70
C ASP A 102 2.07 16.76 -14.48
N MET A 103 1.51 16.45 -13.31
CA MET A 103 1.18 15.09 -12.89
C MET A 103 0.01 14.48 -13.66
N THR A 104 -0.74 15.28 -14.44
CA THR A 104 -1.89 14.78 -15.21
C THR A 104 -1.47 13.88 -16.37
N GLN A 105 -0.21 13.98 -16.82
CA GLN A 105 0.35 13.15 -17.90
C GLN A 105 1.12 11.94 -17.37
N GLY A 106 1.20 11.78 -16.04
CA GLY A 106 1.98 10.73 -15.41
C GLY A 106 1.32 9.36 -15.44
N SER A 107 2.09 8.32 -15.69
CA SER A 107 1.69 6.93 -15.48
C SER A 107 2.20 6.46 -14.12
N TRP A 108 1.32 5.86 -13.32
CA TRP A 108 1.59 5.48 -11.94
C TRP A 108 1.64 3.96 -11.77
N ALA A 109 2.54 3.48 -10.91
CA ALA A 109 2.60 2.08 -10.50
C ALA A 109 2.65 1.98 -8.97
N PHE A 110 2.09 0.91 -8.42
CA PHE A 110 2.17 0.54 -7.01
C PHE A 110 3.03 -0.70 -6.87
N VAL A 111 4.12 -0.59 -6.13
CA VAL A 111 5.15 -1.63 -6.01
C VAL A 111 4.95 -2.40 -4.71
N ASP A 112 5.24 -3.70 -4.72
CA ASP A 112 5.29 -4.51 -3.51
C ASP A 112 6.70 -4.43 -2.90
N ALA A 113 6.82 -4.20 -1.59
CA ALA A 113 8.09 -4.17 -0.87
C ALA A 113 8.89 -5.48 -1.05
N ALA A 114 8.22 -6.62 -1.12
CA ALA A 114 8.88 -7.91 -1.32
C ALA A 114 9.61 -8.01 -2.67
N SER A 115 9.13 -7.33 -3.70
CA SER A 115 9.77 -7.30 -5.03
C SER A 115 11.04 -6.47 -5.07
N LEU A 116 11.28 -5.63 -4.06
CA LEU A 116 12.44 -4.74 -3.95
C LEU A 116 13.54 -5.31 -3.04
N THR A 117 13.39 -6.54 -2.57
CA THR A 117 14.37 -7.20 -1.71
C THR A 117 15.38 -8.00 -2.52
N GLY A 118 16.64 -7.96 -2.10
CA GLY A 118 17.72 -8.69 -2.75
C GLY A 118 18.61 -7.81 -3.62
N GLU A 119 19.76 -8.34 -3.98
CA GLU A 119 20.76 -7.64 -4.78
C GLU A 119 20.24 -7.40 -6.20
N GLY A 120 20.26 -6.15 -6.67
CA GLY A 120 19.82 -5.75 -8.01
C GLY A 120 18.29 -5.78 -8.23
N ALA A 121 17.49 -6.05 -7.19
CA ALA A 121 16.04 -6.14 -7.33
C ALA A 121 15.40 -4.78 -7.65
N ALA A 122 15.87 -3.71 -7.01
CA ALA A 122 15.37 -2.36 -7.23
C ALA A 122 15.62 -1.89 -8.68
N GLU A 123 16.82 -2.15 -9.20
CA GLU A 123 17.21 -1.83 -10.58
C GLU A 123 16.38 -2.60 -11.60
N GLN A 124 16.13 -3.89 -11.36
CA GLN A 124 15.29 -4.72 -12.24
C GLN A 124 13.85 -4.23 -12.28
N VAL A 125 13.27 -3.91 -11.11
CA VAL A 125 11.91 -3.35 -11.03
C VAL A 125 11.85 -1.99 -11.71
N ALA A 126 12.83 -1.11 -11.48
CA ALA A 126 12.90 0.20 -12.11
C ALA A 126 12.97 0.10 -13.64
N GLN A 127 13.82 -0.77 -14.18
CA GLN A 127 13.94 -1.02 -15.63
C GLN A 127 12.63 -1.56 -16.22
N GLN A 128 11.96 -2.49 -15.52
CA GLN A 128 10.69 -3.04 -15.95
C GLN A 128 9.60 -1.95 -16.02
N LEU A 129 9.49 -1.12 -14.98
CA LEU A 129 8.51 -0.04 -14.91
C LEU A 129 8.78 1.05 -15.96
N ALA A 130 10.04 1.42 -16.18
CA ALA A 130 10.45 2.35 -17.23
C ALA A 130 10.09 1.81 -18.61
N GLY A 131 10.32 0.51 -18.87
CA GLY A 131 9.89 -0.17 -20.09
C GLY A 131 8.38 -0.17 -20.32
N GLN A 132 7.58 0.01 -19.28
CA GLN A 132 6.12 0.15 -19.32
C GLN A 132 5.67 1.62 -19.44
N GLY A 133 6.60 2.58 -19.44
CA GLY A 133 6.30 4.01 -19.48
C GLY A 133 5.81 4.58 -18.15
N VAL A 134 6.12 3.94 -17.02
CA VAL A 134 5.78 4.44 -15.69
C VAL A 134 6.60 5.69 -15.37
N THR A 135 5.93 6.72 -14.85
CA THR A 135 6.53 8.00 -14.46
C THR A 135 6.65 8.14 -12.94
N TYR A 136 5.69 7.59 -12.20
CA TYR A 136 5.64 7.64 -10.74
C TYR A 136 5.48 6.24 -10.17
N ALA A 137 6.26 5.88 -9.16
CA ALA A 137 6.16 4.57 -8.51
C ALA A 137 5.99 4.71 -7.00
N VAL A 138 4.86 4.22 -6.48
CA VAL A 138 4.56 4.20 -5.05
C VAL A 138 5.20 2.97 -4.42
N VAL A 139 6.16 3.20 -3.53
CA VAL A 139 6.91 2.18 -2.78
C VAL A 139 6.44 2.17 -1.34
N PRO A 140 5.92 1.07 -0.79
CA PRO A 140 5.46 1.02 0.59
C PRO A 140 6.66 1.09 1.54
N LEU A 141 6.75 2.17 2.32
CA LEU A 141 7.69 2.30 3.43
C LEU A 141 7.05 1.90 4.76
N LYS A 142 5.73 2.10 4.90
CA LYS A 142 4.96 1.73 6.09
C LYS A 142 3.53 1.34 5.71
N ASP A 143 3.07 0.18 6.15
CA ASP A 143 1.75 -0.35 5.82
C ASP A 143 0.72 -0.27 6.95
N SER A 144 -0.51 -0.73 6.70
CA SER A 144 -1.64 -0.75 7.65
C SER A 144 -1.52 -1.82 8.75
N THR A 145 -0.54 -2.71 8.67
CA THR A 145 -0.19 -3.61 9.78
C THR A 145 0.74 -2.94 10.79
N GLY A 146 1.23 -1.73 10.48
CA GLY A 146 2.23 -0.99 11.22
C GLY A 146 3.66 -1.38 10.87
N SER A 147 3.87 -2.25 9.87
CA SER A 147 5.19 -2.69 9.46
C SER A 147 5.94 -1.58 8.71
N VAL A 148 7.17 -1.31 9.15
CA VAL A 148 8.12 -0.40 8.51
C VAL A 148 9.14 -1.22 7.73
N TYR A 149 9.26 -0.98 6.44
CA TYR A 149 10.02 -1.81 5.50
C TYR A 149 11.46 -1.36 5.27
N TYR A 150 11.94 -0.38 6.00
CA TYR A 150 13.33 0.11 5.94
C TYR A 150 13.91 0.29 7.33
N ALA A 151 15.23 0.44 7.44
CA ALA A 151 15.93 0.64 8.71
C ALA A 151 15.69 2.07 9.24
N SER A 152 14.54 2.29 9.89
CA SER A 152 14.20 3.57 10.51
C SER A 152 15.05 3.84 11.75
N ALA A 153 15.52 5.08 11.91
CA ALA A 153 16.20 5.55 13.11
C ALA A 153 15.26 6.10 14.19
N LEU A 154 13.96 6.17 13.92
CA LEU A 154 12.96 6.69 14.86
C LEU A 154 12.76 5.71 16.02
N PRO A 155 12.90 6.13 17.28
CA PRO A 155 12.64 5.27 18.44
C PRO A 155 11.23 4.67 18.45
N ALA A 156 10.24 5.43 17.97
CA ALA A 156 8.85 4.98 17.88
C ALA A 156 8.63 3.87 16.84
N ALA A 157 9.50 3.75 15.83
CA ALA A 157 9.44 2.70 14.81
C ALA A 157 10.13 1.39 15.25
N ALA A 158 10.87 1.37 16.34
CA ALA A 158 11.72 0.24 16.72
C ALA A 158 10.96 -1.10 16.82
N SER A 159 9.69 -1.07 17.27
CA SER A 159 8.82 -2.25 17.38
C SER A 159 8.07 -2.57 16.08
N SER A 160 8.17 -1.71 15.08
CA SER A 160 7.43 -1.76 13.82
C SER A 160 8.30 -2.24 12.65
N LEU A 161 9.60 -2.45 12.85
CA LEU A 161 10.50 -2.89 11.79
C LEU A 161 10.09 -4.26 11.25
N SER A 162 9.81 -4.34 9.96
CA SER A 162 9.46 -5.58 9.25
C SER A 162 10.69 -6.51 9.16
N THR A 163 10.46 -7.81 9.05
CA THR A 163 11.50 -8.77 8.64
C THR A 163 11.87 -8.64 7.17
N THR A 164 10.94 -8.15 6.35
CA THR A 164 11.19 -7.73 4.96
C THR A 164 11.73 -6.31 5.00
N GLN A 165 13.00 -6.11 4.68
CA GLN A 165 13.65 -4.80 4.67
C GLN A 165 14.10 -4.47 3.26
N ILE A 166 13.91 -3.23 2.85
CA ILE A 166 14.43 -2.65 1.62
C ILE A 166 15.48 -1.57 1.96
N ASP A 167 16.44 -1.38 1.09
CA ASP A 167 17.28 -0.19 1.10
C ASP A 167 16.53 0.93 0.38
N GLY A 168 15.81 1.76 1.13
CA GLY A 168 14.99 2.83 0.55
C GLY A 168 15.79 3.83 -0.27
N ALA A 169 17.03 4.11 0.09
CA ALA A 169 17.88 5.04 -0.66
C ALA A 169 18.34 4.43 -2.00
N ALA A 170 18.73 3.16 -1.99
CA ALA A 170 19.06 2.45 -3.23
C ALA A 170 17.84 2.33 -4.16
N VAL A 171 16.65 2.04 -3.61
CA VAL A 171 15.39 1.99 -4.39
C VAL A 171 15.10 3.34 -5.02
N ALA A 172 15.15 4.43 -4.25
CA ALA A 172 14.87 5.76 -4.77
C ALA A 172 15.89 6.16 -5.86
N ALA A 173 17.17 5.84 -5.68
CA ALA A 173 18.22 6.09 -6.67
C ALA A 173 17.99 5.31 -7.96
N ALA A 174 17.71 3.99 -7.88
CA ALA A 174 17.46 3.13 -9.03
C ALA A 174 16.25 3.60 -9.86
N PHE A 175 15.19 4.07 -9.20
CA PHE A 175 14.02 4.60 -9.90
C PHE A 175 14.33 5.91 -10.61
N LYS A 176 15.05 6.83 -9.95
CA LYS A 176 15.49 8.11 -10.56
C LYS A 176 16.40 7.90 -11.76
N GLU A 177 17.32 6.94 -11.70
CA GLU A 177 18.17 6.58 -12.83
C GLU A 177 17.39 6.14 -14.07
N GLN A 178 16.19 5.57 -13.88
CA GLN A 178 15.31 5.21 -14.96
C GLN A 178 14.28 6.31 -15.31
N GLY A 179 14.40 7.51 -14.74
CA GLY A 179 13.48 8.61 -14.98
C GLY A 179 12.13 8.46 -14.29
N ILE A 180 12.03 7.63 -13.24
CA ILE A 180 10.82 7.41 -12.46
C ILE A 180 10.90 8.23 -11.16
N VAL A 181 9.87 8.98 -10.84
CA VAL A 181 9.72 9.69 -9.58
C VAL A 181 9.35 8.69 -8.47
N PRO A 182 10.19 8.47 -7.46
CA PRO A 182 9.88 7.59 -6.35
C PRO A 182 8.92 8.28 -5.36
N VAL A 183 7.79 7.62 -5.07
CA VAL A 183 6.76 8.07 -4.13
C VAL A 183 6.73 7.14 -2.93
N ALA A 184 6.85 7.66 -1.70
CA ALA A 184 6.84 6.84 -0.49
C ALA A 184 5.41 6.57 -0.02
N GLY A 185 5.01 5.31 0.03
CA GLY A 185 3.74 4.88 0.60
C GLY A 185 3.80 4.78 2.12
N VAL A 186 2.96 5.56 2.83
CA VAL A 186 2.93 5.65 4.29
C VAL A 186 1.48 5.54 4.79
N CYS A 187 1.19 4.48 5.53
CA CYS A 187 -0.07 4.36 6.28
C CYS A 187 0.05 5.17 7.57
N ALA A 188 -0.85 6.15 7.76
CA ALA A 188 -0.74 7.08 8.88
C ALA A 188 -1.21 6.48 10.21
N PHE A 189 -2.49 6.62 10.57
CA PHE A 189 -2.96 6.32 11.91
C PHE A 189 -3.37 4.86 12.15
N GLN A 190 -3.50 4.06 11.11
CA GLN A 190 -3.71 2.61 11.26
C GLN A 190 -2.36 1.91 11.46
N ASP A 191 -1.87 1.96 12.70
CA ASP A 191 -0.57 1.40 13.09
C ASP A 191 -0.68 0.66 14.43
N PRO A 192 -1.05 -0.61 14.40
CA PRO A 192 -1.22 -1.39 15.63
C PRO A 192 0.10 -1.68 16.36
N LEU A 193 1.24 -1.69 15.66
CA LEU A 193 2.54 -2.00 16.26
C LEU A 193 3.05 -0.80 17.08
N ALA A 194 3.14 0.38 16.46
CA ALA A 194 3.56 1.58 17.17
C ALA A 194 2.57 1.97 18.28
N ALA A 195 1.25 1.87 18.03
CA ALA A 195 0.22 2.13 19.05
C ALA A 195 0.31 1.18 20.25
N SER A 196 0.65 -0.08 20.04
CA SER A 196 0.82 -1.06 21.12
C SER A 196 2.10 -0.83 21.93
N ALA A 197 3.16 -0.40 21.26
CA ALA A 197 4.46 -0.14 21.89
C ALA A 197 4.50 1.21 22.63
N ASN A 198 3.80 2.24 22.10
CA ASN A 198 3.84 3.61 22.61
C ASN A 198 2.42 4.06 22.99
N ARG A 199 2.02 3.75 24.20
CA ARG A 199 0.64 3.96 24.66
C ARG A 199 0.19 5.42 24.71
N GLU A 200 1.11 6.38 24.82
CA GLU A 200 0.83 7.81 24.75
C GLU A 200 0.41 8.26 23.34
N MET A 201 0.81 7.51 22.32
CA MET A 201 0.44 7.75 20.93
C MET A 201 -0.86 7.04 20.53
N ALA A 202 -1.45 6.22 21.40
CA ALA A 202 -2.55 5.34 21.06
C ALA A 202 -3.92 5.86 21.48
N VAL A 203 -4.95 5.48 20.72
CA VAL A 203 -6.35 5.61 21.14
C VAL A 203 -6.59 4.68 22.34
N LYS A 204 -7.21 5.20 23.39
CA LYS A 204 -7.47 4.47 24.63
C LYS A 204 -8.95 4.13 24.79
N TYR A 205 -9.23 3.18 25.65
CA TYR A 205 -10.60 2.88 26.04
C TYR A 205 -11.04 3.93 27.09
N GLN A 206 -12.24 4.47 26.90
CA GLN A 206 -12.77 5.57 27.73
C GLN A 206 -12.65 5.27 29.25
N GLY A 207 -12.07 6.21 30.00
CA GLY A 207 -11.90 6.12 31.44
C GLY A 207 -10.83 5.12 31.90
N THR A 208 -10.00 4.61 31.01
CA THR A 208 -8.93 3.66 31.32
C THR A 208 -7.64 3.98 30.55
N ASP A 209 -6.54 3.31 30.94
CA ASP A 209 -5.29 3.29 30.17
C ASP A 209 -5.17 2.11 29.20
N TYR A 210 -6.24 1.30 29.06
CA TYR A 210 -6.22 0.21 28.08
C TYR A 210 -6.34 0.76 26.67
N LEU A 211 -5.61 0.10 25.74
CA LEU A 211 -5.72 0.38 24.31
C LEU A 211 -7.14 0.11 23.83
N TRP A 212 -7.70 1.04 23.10
CA TRP A 212 -8.92 0.78 22.34
C TRP A 212 -8.55 -0.05 21.11
N LEU A 213 -9.35 -1.08 20.82
CA LEU A 213 -9.16 -1.96 19.68
C LEU A 213 -10.36 -1.86 18.73
N ASP A 214 -10.10 -1.90 17.44
CA ASP A 214 -11.11 -1.80 16.39
C ASP A 214 -12.03 -3.04 16.29
N ALA A 215 -11.69 -4.12 16.96
CA ALA A 215 -12.50 -5.30 17.18
C ALA A 215 -12.19 -5.93 18.53
N ALA A 216 -12.95 -6.92 18.95
CA ALA A 216 -12.64 -7.68 20.15
C ALA A 216 -11.29 -8.43 19.97
N GLN A 217 -10.49 -8.51 21.02
CA GLN A 217 -9.16 -9.12 20.98
C GLN A 217 -9.17 -10.57 20.44
N ASP A 218 -10.18 -11.36 20.80
CA ASP A 218 -10.38 -12.74 20.31
C ASP A 218 -10.79 -12.80 18.82
N LYS A 219 -11.10 -11.65 18.22
CA LYS A 219 -11.42 -11.47 16.79
C LYS A 219 -10.30 -10.75 16.03
N GLY A 220 -9.12 -10.61 16.65
CA GLY A 220 -7.96 -9.98 16.03
C GLY A 220 -8.01 -8.45 16.01
N GLY A 221 -8.74 -7.83 16.96
CA GLY A 221 -8.79 -6.36 17.10
C GLY A 221 -7.42 -5.74 17.24
N LYS A 222 -7.23 -4.60 16.57
CA LYS A 222 -5.97 -3.88 16.45
C LYS A 222 -6.08 -2.50 17.10
N ALA A 223 -4.98 -2.06 17.71
CA ALA A 223 -4.84 -0.71 18.25
C ALA A 223 -4.60 0.30 17.10
N TRP A 224 -4.90 1.57 17.37
CA TRP A 224 -4.73 2.66 16.42
C TRP A 224 -3.93 3.80 17.07
N LEU A 225 -3.14 4.49 16.27
CA LEU A 225 -2.56 5.77 16.67
C LEU A 225 -3.67 6.80 16.84
N ASN A 226 -3.47 7.69 17.80
CA ASN A 226 -4.38 8.76 18.15
C ASN A 226 -4.05 10.02 17.35
N PRO A 227 -4.91 10.49 16.44
CA PRO A 227 -4.65 11.70 15.66
C PRO A 227 -4.50 12.96 16.49
N TYR A 228 -5.06 12.99 17.72
CA TYR A 228 -4.90 14.10 18.65
C TYR A 228 -3.57 14.07 19.44
N SER A 229 -2.79 12.99 19.35
CA SER A 229 -1.47 12.90 19.97
C SER A 229 -0.43 13.56 19.08
N SER A 230 0.20 14.65 19.55
CA SER A 230 1.32 15.27 18.86
C SER A 230 2.45 14.27 18.60
N ALA A 231 2.72 13.37 19.55
CA ALA A 231 3.73 12.33 19.41
C ALA A 231 3.40 11.36 18.25
N ALA A 232 2.11 11.05 18.01
CA ALA A 232 1.70 10.24 16.86
C ALA A 232 1.86 11.01 15.53
N VAL A 233 1.49 12.29 15.49
CA VAL A 233 1.67 13.17 14.33
C VAL A 233 3.16 13.34 14.02
N ASP A 234 3.99 13.58 15.04
CA ASP A 234 5.44 13.73 14.91
C ASP A 234 6.12 12.44 14.45
N TYR A 235 5.63 11.27 14.89
CA TYR A 235 6.12 9.98 14.44
C TYR A 235 5.92 9.79 12.92
N ILE A 236 4.73 10.05 12.40
CA ILE A 236 4.46 9.98 10.96
C ILE A 236 5.26 11.06 10.22
N GLY A 237 5.34 12.28 10.75
CA GLY A 237 6.19 13.34 10.19
C GLY A 237 7.68 12.97 10.16
N GLY A 238 8.14 12.19 11.14
CA GLY A 238 9.49 11.62 11.17
C GLY A 238 9.72 10.61 10.03
N ILE A 239 8.77 9.71 9.79
CA ILE A 239 8.82 8.77 8.65
C ILE A 239 8.87 9.52 7.32
N ILE A 240 8.08 10.59 7.16
CA ILE A 240 8.11 11.45 5.97
C ILE A 240 9.50 12.10 5.79
N ASN A 241 10.10 12.59 6.86
CA ASN A 241 11.45 13.16 6.81
C ASN A 241 12.51 12.11 6.42
N GLU A 242 12.42 10.88 6.96
CA GLU A 242 13.31 9.78 6.58
C GLU A 242 13.11 9.38 5.11
N ALA A 243 11.86 9.33 4.62
CA ALA A 243 11.57 9.08 3.21
C ALA A 243 12.25 10.12 2.29
N LYS A 244 12.12 11.40 2.63
CA LYS A 244 12.82 12.47 1.89
C LYS A 244 14.34 12.33 1.95
N ALA A 245 14.89 12.00 3.11
CA ALA A 245 16.34 11.80 3.25
C ALA A 245 16.85 10.62 2.43
N MET A 246 16.03 9.60 2.20
CA MET A 246 16.30 8.48 1.29
C MET A 246 16.12 8.85 -0.19
N GLY A 247 15.57 10.02 -0.50
CA GLY A 247 15.42 10.51 -1.88
C GLY A 247 14.04 10.32 -2.49
N PHE A 248 13.03 9.93 -1.71
CA PHE A 248 11.64 9.97 -2.19
C PHE A 248 11.18 11.43 -2.33
N GLU A 249 10.47 11.73 -3.40
CA GLU A 249 10.12 13.12 -3.73
C GLU A 249 8.70 13.46 -3.31
N GLN A 250 7.81 12.46 -3.33
CA GLN A 250 6.43 12.60 -2.92
C GLN A 250 6.05 11.53 -1.90
N ILE A 251 4.96 11.77 -1.18
CA ILE A 251 4.43 10.86 -0.17
C ILE A 251 2.99 10.48 -0.54
N TRP A 252 2.69 9.18 -0.50
CA TRP A 252 1.35 8.64 -0.64
C TRP A 252 0.82 8.24 0.73
N LEU A 253 -0.11 9.03 1.27
CA LEU A 253 -0.68 8.83 2.60
C LEU A 253 -1.98 8.02 2.50
N THR A 254 -2.06 6.95 3.27
CA THR A 254 -3.30 6.20 3.51
C THR A 254 -3.69 6.26 4.98
N ALA A 255 -4.94 5.94 5.31
CA ALA A 255 -5.46 5.92 6.69
C ALA A 255 -5.20 7.22 7.48
N VAL A 256 -5.31 8.39 6.83
CA VAL A 256 -5.37 9.69 7.49
C VAL A 256 -6.78 9.87 8.03
N GLN A 257 -7.11 9.11 9.07
CA GLN A 257 -8.49 8.96 9.53
C GLN A 257 -8.56 8.52 10.99
N LEU A 258 -9.75 8.64 11.55
CA LEU A 258 -10.11 8.03 12.83
C LEU A 258 -10.57 6.59 12.63
N PRO A 259 -10.40 5.70 13.61
CA PRO A 259 -10.94 4.35 13.51
C PRO A 259 -12.47 4.37 13.44
N THR A 260 -13.04 3.53 12.58
CA THR A 260 -14.49 3.48 12.33
C THR A 260 -15.06 2.09 12.48
N THR A 261 -15.16 1.67 13.69
CA THR A 261 -15.75 0.37 13.98
C THR A 261 -16.86 0.47 15.00
N ALA A 262 -17.63 -0.58 15.11
CA ALA A 262 -18.59 -0.71 16.20
C ALA A 262 -17.84 -0.60 17.55
N GLY A 263 -18.28 0.32 18.41
CA GLY A 263 -17.62 0.58 19.69
C GLY A 263 -16.68 1.78 19.71
N ARG A 264 -16.59 2.56 18.63
CA ARG A 264 -15.89 3.86 18.64
C ARG A 264 -16.41 4.82 19.70
N ASP A 265 -17.67 4.71 20.09
CA ASP A 265 -18.26 5.45 21.21
C ASP A 265 -17.57 5.20 22.57
N LYS A 266 -16.74 4.15 22.65
CA LYS A 266 -15.89 3.82 23.79
C LYS A 266 -14.44 4.27 23.61
N ALA A 267 -14.07 4.82 22.45
CA ALA A 267 -12.75 5.36 22.22
C ALA A 267 -12.57 6.69 22.97
N SER A 268 -11.37 6.92 23.47
CA SER A 268 -10.95 8.17 24.09
C SER A 268 -9.68 8.67 23.41
N TYR A 269 -9.73 9.90 22.97
CA TYR A 269 -8.60 10.61 22.38
C TYR A 269 -7.88 11.51 23.38
N GLY A 270 -8.28 11.46 24.66
CA GLY A 270 -7.75 12.32 25.71
C GLY A 270 -8.41 13.71 25.73
N ASP A 271 -7.66 14.71 26.18
CA ASP A 271 -8.10 16.10 26.10
C ASP A 271 -7.90 16.62 24.67
N THR A 272 -9.00 16.86 23.97
CA THR A 272 -8.99 17.38 22.60
C THR A 272 -8.86 18.90 22.54
N ALA A 273 -8.83 19.60 23.67
CA ALA A 273 -8.79 21.06 23.76
C ALA A 273 -9.88 21.76 22.92
N GLY A 274 -11.01 21.09 22.68
CA GLY A 274 -12.10 21.59 21.85
C GLY A 274 -11.88 21.51 20.33
N VAL A 275 -10.77 20.93 19.89
CA VAL A 275 -10.48 20.68 18.48
C VAL A 275 -11.43 19.60 17.95
N THR A 276 -12.09 19.84 16.81
CA THR A 276 -12.96 18.85 16.18
C THR A 276 -12.14 17.75 15.52
N GLU A 277 -12.78 16.62 15.19
CA GLU A 277 -12.13 15.50 14.50
C GLU A 277 -11.57 15.90 13.14
N ALA A 278 -12.34 16.64 12.33
CA ALA A 278 -11.86 17.14 11.04
C ALA A 278 -10.68 18.11 11.21
N GLN A 279 -10.78 19.06 12.15
CA GLN A 279 -9.68 20.00 12.44
C GLN A 279 -8.41 19.29 12.92
N CYS A 280 -8.56 18.22 13.69
CA CYS A 280 -7.42 17.41 14.15
C CYS A 280 -6.68 16.77 12.96
N LEU A 281 -7.40 16.16 12.03
CA LEU A 281 -6.81 15.57 10.83
C LEU A 281 -6.22 16.64 9.89
N ALA A 282 -6.91 17.79 9.74
CA ALA A 282 -6.41 18.91 8.96
C ALA A 282 -5.08 19.45 9.52
N ASN A 283 -4.95 19.57 10.85
CA ASN A 283 -3.71 20.00 11.50
C ASN A 283 -2.56 19.01 11.24
N ALA A 284 -2.84 17.70 11.29
CA ALA A 284 -1.83 16.68 10.97
C ALA A 284 -1.39 16.75 9.51
N LEU A 285 -2.36 16.88 8.59
CA LEU A 285 -2.07 17.02 7.16
C LEU A 285 -1.25 18.27 6.85
N ALA A 286 -1.63 19.42 7.38
CA ALA A 286 -0.87 20.66 7.20
C ALA A 286 0.59 20.49 7.64
N ALA A 287 0.84 19.87 8.80
CA ALA A 287 2.19 19.62 9.31
C ALA A 287 3.01 18.66 8.43
N TRP A 288 2.36 17.76 7.69
CA TRP A 288 3.02 16.82 6.77
C TRP A 288 3.20 17.41 5.37
N GLN A 289 2.21 18.15 4.85
CA GLN A 289 2.27 18.85 3.56
C GLN A 289 3.35 19.95 3.54
N GLU A 290 3.63 20.61 4.68
CA GLU A 290 4.79 21.50 4.82
C GLU A 290 6.14 20.79 4.60
N LYS A 291 6.20 19.46 4.77
CA LYS A 291 7.45 18.69 4.64
C LYS A 291 7.67 18.14 3.25
N ALA A 292 6.59 17.75 2.56
CA ALA A 292 6.65 17.07 1.26
C ALA A 292 5.34 17.23 0.51
N THR A 293 5.38 17.11 -0.82
CA THR A 293 4.18 16.93 -1.65
C THR A 293 3.47 15.64 -1.26
N CYS A 294 2.26 15.75 -0.71
CA CYS A 294 1.50 14.63 -0.19
C CYS A 294 0.26 14.36 -1.04
N TRP A 295 0.09 13.11 -1.44
CA TRP A 295 -1.18 12.55 -1.90
C TRP A 295 -1.90 11.93 -0.72
N VAL A 296 -3.20 12.16 -0.59
CA VAL A 296 -4.02 11.56 0.46
C VAL A 296 -5.06 10.67 -0.19
N GLU A 297 -5.00 9.36 0.10
CA GLU A 297 -5.94 8.39 -0.48
C GLU A 297 -7.14 8.17 0.43
N TYR A 298 -8.33 8.30 -0.15
CA TYR A 298 -9.59 7.94 0.48
C TYR A 298 -10.45 7.06 -0.42
N PRO A 299 -11.21 6.11 0.16
CA PRO A 299 -12.26 5.39 -0.55
C PRO A 299 -13.33 6.36 -1.08
N LEU A 300 -13.96 6.01 -2.20
CA LEU A 300 -14.97 6.83 -2.87
C LEU A 300 -16.11 7.28 -1.95
N ASN A 301 -16.60 6.41 -1.06
CA ASN A 301 -17.66 6.75 -0.12
C ASN A 301 -17.25 7.82 0.90
N VAL A 302 -15.97 7.91 1.25
CA VAL A 302 -15.42 8.97 2.12
C VAL A 302 -15.25 10.25 1.30
N ALA A 303 -14.59 10.15 0.14
CA ALA A 303 -14.33 11.29 -0.72
C ALA A 303 -15.61 11.98 -1.19
N SER A 304 -16.70 11.23 -1.43
CA SER A 304 -18.02 11.77 -1.79
C SER A 304 -18.85 12.31 -0.62
N GLY A 305 -18.34 12.19 0.62
CA GLY A 305 -19.06 12.64 1.82
C GLY A 305 -20.17 11.69 2.31
N GLN A 306 -20.31 10.50 1.73
CA GLN A 306 -21.28 9.50 2.23
C GLN A 306 -20.87 8.90 3.58
N GLU A 307 -19.55 8.77 3.83
CA GLU A 307 -19.01 8.32 5.11
C GLU A 307 -18.11 9.42 5.70
N THR A 308 -18.64 10.18 6.63
CA THR A 308 -17.94 11.30 7.26
C THR A 308 -17.36 10.97 8.64
N ARG A 309 -17.67 9.79 9.21
CA ARG A 309 -17.18 9.41 10.54
C ARG A 309 -15.68 9.10 10.54
N LEU A 310 -15.11 8.73 9.39
CA LEU A 310 -13.67 8.51 9.25
C LEU A 310 -12.88 9.81 9.39
N THR A 311 -13.43 10.90 8.88
CA THR A 311 -12.78 12.19 8.74
C THR A 311 -13.33 13.25 9.70
N GLY A 312 -14.41 12.93 10.42
CA GLY A 312 -15.08 13.89 11.30
C GLY A 312 -15.80 15.01 10.57
N GLY A 313 -15.92 14.92 9.25
CA GLY A 313 -16.53 15.89 8.33
C GLY A 313 -16.32 15.50 6.88
N THR A 314 -16.65 16.37 5.96
CA THR A 314 -16.36 16.22 4.53
C THR A 314 -14.89 16.54 4.22
N ILE A 315 -14.34 16.00 3.13
CA ILE A 315 -12.90 16.10 2.81
C ILE A 315 -12.43 17.53 2.53
N ASP A 316 -13.31 18.42 2.08
CA ASP A 316 -13.02 19.85 1.87
C ASP A 316 -12.57 20.57 3.15
N ALA A 317 -12.99 20.07 4.33
CA ALA A 317 -12.56 20.60 5.62
C ALA A 317 -11.14 20.19 6.03
N LEU A 318 -10.47 19.30 5.30
CA LEU A 318 -9.19 18.72 5.68
C LEU A 318 -7.97 19.46 5.13
N GLY A 319 -8.13 20.34 4.13
CA GLY A 319 -7.02 21.07 3.52
C GLY A 319 -6.06 20.17 2.74
N ILE A 320 -6.61 19.22 1.99
CA ILE A 320 -5.85 18.28 1.17
C ILE A 320 -5.36 18.99 -0.09
N GLU A 321 -4.06 18.95 -0.36
CA GLU A 321 -3.46 19.50 -1.59
C GLU A 321 -3.67 18.55 -2.78
N ASN A 322 -3.37 17.26 -2.62
CA ASN A 322 -3.57 16.29 -3.68
C ASN A 322 -4.38 15.09 -3.16
N LEU A 323 -5.54 14.84 -3.80
CA LEU A 323 -6.47 13.79 -3.42
C LEU A 323 -6.39 12.61 -4.36
N ALA A 324 -6.26 11.41 -3.82
CA ALA A 324 -6.45 10.15 -4.52
C ALA A 324 -7.77 9.51 -4.08
N ILE A 325 -8.67 9.26 -5.02
CA ILE A 325 -9.96 8.63 -4.79
C ILE A 325 -9.87 7.16 -5.19
N GLU A 326 -9.96 6.24 -4.22
CA GLU A 326 -10.00 4.82 -4.49
C GLU A 326 -11.42 4.37 -4.85
N VAL A 327 -11.57 3.82 -6.05
CA VAL A 327 -12.82 3.22 -6.54
C VAL A 327 -12.67 1.71 -6.55
N SER A 328 -13.37 1.05 -5.64
CA SER A 328 -13.40 -0.42 -5.57
C SER A 328 -14.50 -0.97 -6.47
N GLY A 329 -14.15 -1.85 -7.43
CA GLY A 329 -15.07 -2.49 -8.34
C GLY A 329 -15.32 -1.73 -9.64
N GLU A 330 -16.43 -2.07 -10.32
CA GLU A 330 -16.77 -1.49 -11.62
C GLU A 330 -17.39 -0.09 -11.46
N LEU A 331 -17.11 0.80 -12.42
CA LEU A 331 -17.74 2.11 -12.53
C LEU A 331 -19.19 1.94 -13.05
N THR A 332 -20.14 1.87 -12.14
CA THR A 332 -21.57 1.91 -12.45
C THR A 332 -22.07 3.35 -12.53
N GLU A 333 -23.30 3.60 -12.98
CA GLU A 333 -23.91 4.93 -12.98
C GLU A 333 -23.97 5.54 -11.55
N GLU A 334 -24.19 4.71 -10.54
CA GLU A 334 -24.19 5.12 -9.13
C GLU A 334 -22.80 5.53 -8.66
N THR A 335 -21.77 4.71 -8.93
CA THR A 335 -20.38 5.03 -8.58
C THR A 335 -19.85 6.24 -9.35
N GLN A 336 -20.31 6.45 -10.59
CA GLN A 336 -19.97 7.67 -11.36
C GLN A 336 -20.55 8.92 -10.69
N THR A 337 -21.83 8.88 -10.26
CA THR A 337 -22.46 9.99 -9.53
C THR A 337 -21.72 10.32 -8.23
N GLN A 338 -21.28 9.29 -7.49
CA GLN A 338 -20.47 9.47 -6.28
C GLN A 338 -19.10 10.06 -6.60
N LEU A 339 -18.47 9.63 -7.70
CA LEU A 339 -17.20 10.17 -8.15
C LEU A 339 -17.27 11.63 -8.53
N ASP A 340 -18.35 12.04 -9.22
CA ASP A 340 -18.59 13.45 -9.55
C ASP A 340 -18.78 14.30 -8.29
N ALA A 341 -19.50 13.74 -7.27
CA ALA A 341 -19.64 14.40 -5.97
C ALA A 341 -18.29 14.51 -5.22
N ALA A 342 -17.45 13.45 -5.28
CA ALA A 342 -16.12 13.46 -4.67
C ALA A 342 -15.20 14.49 -5.34
N LYS A 343 -15.20 14.58 -6.67
CA LYS A 343 -14.45 15.60 -7.42
C LYS A 343 -14.93 17.02 -7.09
N ALA A 344 -16.24 17.22 -6.95
CA ALA A 344 -16.78 18.52 -6.55
C ALA A 344 -16.36 18.91 -5.12
N ALA A 345 -16.31 17.95 -4.18
CA ALA A 345 -15.80 18.19 -2.82
C ALA A 345 -14.29 18.47 -2.80
N ALA A 346 -13.55 18.04 -3.80
CA ALA A 346 -12.11 18.23 -3.96
C ALA A 346 -11.74 19.49 -4.76
N ALA A 347 -12.65 20.41 -4.99
CA ALA A 347 -12.41 21.63 -5.79
C ALA A 347 -11.30 22.55 -5.23
N GLY A 348 -10.88 22.34 -3.98
CA GLY A 348 -9.74 23.06 -3.38
C GLY A 348 -8.39 22.35 -3.49
N CYS A 349 -8.35 21.14 -4.11
CA CYS A 349 -7.11 20.40 -4.31
C CYS A 349 -6.38 20.87 -5.58
N ASP A 350 -5.05 20.84 -5.57
CA ASP A 350 -4.24 21.12 -6.75
C ASP A 350 -4.39 20.03 -7.82
N TYR A 351 -4.44 18.77 -7.34
CA TYR A 351 -4.67 17.60 -8.18
C TYR A 351 -5.66 16.63 -7.55
N VAL A 352 -6.47 16.02 -8.39
CA VAL A 352 -7.39 14.94 -8.03
C VAL A 352 -7.11 13.73 -8.90
N GLY A 353 -6.81 12.60 -8.30
CA GLY A 353 -6.60 11.35 -9.04
C GLY A 353 -7.64 10.29 -8.69
N VAL A 354 -7.94 9.42 -9.64
CA VAL A 354 -8.85 8.29 -9.46
C VAL A 354 -8.07 7.00 -9.61
N ARG A 355 -8.10 6.17 -8.57
CA ARG A 355 -7.47 4.86 -8.55
C ARG A 355 -8.51 3.76 -8.69
N THR A 356 -8.33 2.91 -9.71
CA THR A 356 -9.14 1.71 -9.91
C THR A 356 -8.19 0.51 -10.03
N GLY A 357 -8.09 -0.30 -8.99
CA GLY A 357 -7.08 -1.36 -8.90
C GLY A 357 -5.67 -0.77 -8.94
N ASP A 358 -4.87 -1.19 -9.91
CA ASP A 358 -3.48 -0.73 -10.10
C ASP A 358 -3.36 0.49 -11.02
N VAL A 359 -4.47 0.97 -11.57
CA VAL A 359 -4.49 2.15 -12.46
C VAL A 359 -4.83 3.38 -11.64
N PHE A 360 -3.99 4.42 -11.74
CA PHE A 360 -4.22 5.72 -11.16
C PHE A 360 -4.09 6.79 -12.25
N ALA A 361 -5.14 7.58 -12.43
CA ALA A 361 -5.20 8.66 -13.39
C ALA A 361 -5.45 9.99 -12.66
N VAL A 362 -4.67 11.02 -13.00
CA VAL A 362 -4.66 12.32 -12.35
C VAL A 362 -5.30 13.37 -13.25
N GLU A 363 -6.08 14.27 -12.67
CA GLU A 363 -6.64 15.46 -13.29
C GLU A 363 -6.17 16.68 -12.48
N ALA A 364 -5.98 17.83 -13.15
CA ALA A 364 -5.77 19.09 -12.42
C ALA A 364 -7.04 19.43 -11.62
N GLY A 365 -6.88 19.95 -10.42
CA GLY A 365 -7.98 20.45 -9.60
C GLY A 365 -8.70 21.60 -10.31
N GLN A 366 -9.99 21.78 -10.03
CA GLN A 366 -10.83 22.80 -10.68
C GLN A 366 -10.86 24.09 -9.85
#